data_a27a1cceef86cbc2567ebccdd361bcca
#
_entry.id   a27a1cceef86cbc2567ebccdd361bcca
#
_cell.length_a   1.000
_cell.length_b   1.000
_cell.length_c   1.000
_cell.angle_alpha   90.00
_cell.angle_beta   90.00
_cell.angle_gamma   90.00
#
_symmetry.space_group_name_H-M   'P 1'
#
loop_
_entity.id
_entity.type
_entity.pdbx_description
1 polymer ?
#
loop_
_entity_poly.entity_id
_entity_poly.type
_entity_poly.pdbx_seq_one_letter_code
_entity_poly.pdbx_strand_id
1 'polypeptide(L)'
;MNRRNLLKNVGLILGGTLSAPTLMAMSRRETKNFVLNSDFKLTAQQRQIVAEVAETILPKTNTPGAKDAGVPAFIEMMLQDCYSQPECNSFLSGVKDLEATDFLNMDAGKRTEALKKIQAESKKLSYGSPSFWRLMKELTLLGYYTSEVGIKASFEYAPIPGKLENIKIKPNQKSYVY
;
A
#
# COMPACT_ATOMS: atom_id res chain seq x y z
N MET A 1 22.79 33.47 47.93
CA MET A 1 22.82 32.73 46.64
C MET A 1 23.06 33.72 45.52
N ASN A 2 24.16 33.56 44.75
CA ASN A 2 24.50 34.49 43.67
C ASN A 2 23.57 34.26 42.47
N ARG A 3 22.97 35.34 41.91
CA ARG A 3 22.07 35.27 40.74
C ARG A 3 22.65 34.47 39.56
N ARG A 4 23.98 34.52 39.42
CA ARG A 4 24.72 33.81 38.38
C ARG A 4 24.70 32.28 38.60
N ASN A 5 24.75 31.81 39.84
CA ASN A 5 24.68 30.37 40.18
C ASN A 5 23.26 29.85 40.05
N LEU A 6 22.24 30.67 40.31
CA LEU A 6 20.86 30.31 40.11
C LEU A 6 20.59 30.08 38.62
N LEU A 7 21.03 30.99 37.74
CA LEU A 7 20.86 30.83 36.31
C LEU A 7 21.58 29.62 35.72
N LYS A 8 22.78 29.31 36.22
CA LYS A 8 23.52 28.08 35.86
C LYS A 8 22.77 26.82 36.25
N ASN A 9 22.24 26.78 37.48
CA ASN A 9 21.51 25.64 37.96
C ASN A 9 20.17 25.43 37.22
N VAL A 10 19.45 26.52 36.93
CA VAL A 10 18.22 26.45 36.10
C VAL A 10 18.54 25.98 34.68
N GLY A 11 19.63 26.44 34.09
CA GLY A 11 20.06 26.00 32.78
C GLY A 11 20.44 24.51 32.75
N LEU A 12 21.10 24.02 33.77
CA LEU A 12 21.43 22.59 33.92
C LEU A 12 20.18 21.71 34.12
N ILE A 13 19.23 22.16 34.93
CA ILE A 13 17.97 21.43 35.17
C ILE A 13 17.13 21.37 33.89
N LEU A 14 16.92 22.49 33.24
CA LEU A 14 16.14 22.55 32.00
C LEU A 14 16.82 21.77 30.85
N GLY A 15 18.14 21.93 30.70
CA GLY A 15 18.90 21.19 29.68
C GLY A 15 18.93 19.68 29.96
N GLY A 16 19.10 19.27 31.20
CA GLY A 16 19.13 17.87 31.59
C GLY A 16 17.78 17.15 31.48
N THR A 17 16.69 17.84 31.82
CA THR A 17 15.34 17.25 31.76
C THR A 17 14.78 17.16 30.34
N LEU A 18 15.14 18.11 29.46
CA LEU A 18 14.70 18.10 28.08
C LEU A 18 15.55 17.18 27.19
N SER A 19 16.86 17.04 27.47
CA SER A 19 17.77 16.30 26.61
C SER A 19 17.65 14.79 26.71
N ALA A 20 17.47 14.24 27.91
CA ALA A 20 17.44 12.79 28.10
C ALA A 20 16.22 12.11 27.44
N PRO A 21 14.97 12.54 27.67
CA PRO A 21 13.82 11.92 26.99
C PRO A 21 13.79 12.25 25.49
N THR A 22 14.29 13.43 25.07
CA THR A 22 14.35 13.78 23.65
C THR A 22 15.41 12.96 22.92
N LEU A 23 16.57 12.75 23.50
CA LEU A 23 17.60 11.85 22.96
C LEU A 23 17.13 10.39 22.94
N MET A 24 16.42 9.91 23.98
CA MET A 24 15.81 8.58 23.96
C MET A 24 14.69 8.47 22.91
N ALA A 25 13.90 9.49 22.71
CA ALA A 25 12.87 9.50 21.66
C ALA A 25 13.48 9.54 20.25
N MET A 26 14.59 10.27 20.09
CA MET A 26 15.35 10.30 18.82
C MET A 26 16.11 9.00 18.56
N SER A 27 16.68 8.37 19.60
CA SER A 27 17.35 7.06 19.46
C SER A 27 16.36 5.89 19.27
N ARG A 28 15.11 6.03 19.72
CA ARG A 28 14.02 5.09 19.45
C ARG A 28 13.33 5.33 18.10
N ARG A 29 13.55 6.44 17.44
CA ARG A 29 13.31 6.49 16.01
C ARG A 29 14.39 5.59 15.38
N GLU A 30 14.07 4.31 15.29
CA GLU A 30 14.56 3.56 14.15
C GLU A 30 14.18 4.39 12.94
N THR A 31 15.13 5.17 12.45
CA THR A 31 15.13 5.52 11.05
C THR A 31 15.11 4.16 10.37
N LYS A 32 13.92 3.66 10.02
CA LYS A 32 13.83 2.65 8.97
C LYS A 32 14.63 3.31 7.86
N ASN A 33 15.89 2.87 7.73
CA ASN A 33 16.69 3.23 6.58
C ASN A 33 15.84 2.76 5.42
N PHE A 34 15.14 3.68 4.81
CA PHE A 34 14.34 3.45 3.63
C PHE A 34 15.35 3.22 2.51
N VAL A 35 15.83 1.99 2.48
CA VAL A 35 16.70 1.53 1.41
C VAL A 35 15.74 1.25 0.26
N LEU A 36 15.74 2.17 -0.69
CA LEU A 36 15.09 1.96 -1.98
C LEU A 36 15.56 0.61 -2.53
N ASN A 37 14.62 -0.27 -2.80
CA ASN A 37 14.91 -1.56 -3.43
C ASN A 37 15.10 -1.39 -4.94
N SER A 38 16.10 -0.59 -5.33
CA SER A 38 16.43 -0.33 -6.74
C SER A 38 16.65 -1.60 -7.56
N ASP A 39 16.93 -2.71 -6.89
CA ASP A 39 17.18 -4.02 -7.52
C ASP A 39 15.94 -4.92 -7.57
N PHE A 40 14.78 -4.48 -7.00
CA PHE A 40 13.55 -5.24 -7.10
C PHE A 40 13.07 -5.29 -8.55
N LYS A 41 12.98 -6.47 -9.11
CA LYS A 41 12.48 -6.69 -10.48
C LYS A 41 11.69 -8.00 -10.52
N LEU A 42 10.54 -7.95 -11.16
CA LEU A 42 9.76 -9.13 -11.49
C LEU A 42 10.23 -9.73 -12.82
N THR A 43 10.23 -11.04 -12.94
CA THR A 43 10.41 -11.71 -14.23
C THR A 43 9.19 -11.49 -15.12
N ALA A 44 9.29 -11.73 -16.42
CA ALA A 44 8.15 -11.59 -17.33
C ALA A 44 6.95 -12.47 -16.91
N GLN A 45 7.21 -13.70 -16.46
CA GLN A 45 6.19 -14.61 -15.97
C GLN A 45 5.55 -14.10 -14.67
N GLN A 46 6.34 -13.60 -13.73
CA GLN A 46 5.85 -13.03 -12.47
C GLN A 46 4.98 -11.78 -12.71
N ARG A 47 5.36 -10.92 -13.66
CA ARG A 47 4.51 -9.80 -14.09
C ARG A 47 3.16 -10.26 -14.61
N GLN A 48 3.13 -11.34 -15.40
CA GLN A 48 1.86 -11.91 -15.87
C GLN A 48 1.02 -12.44 -14.72
N ILE A 49 1.61 -13.14 -13.75
CA ILE A 49 0.92 -13.61 -12.53
C ILE A 49 0.32 -12.43 -11.78
N VAL A 50 1.10 -11.39 -11.51
CA VAL A 50 0.63 -10.17 -10.83
C VAL A 50 -0.52 -9.52 -11.60
N ALA A 51 -0.43 -9.46 -12.94
CA ALA A 51 -1.47 -8.91 -13.78
C ALA A 51 -2.78 -9.73 -13.72
N GLU A 52 -2.69 -11.07 -13.74
CA GLU A 52 -3.86 -11.94 -13.62
C GLU A 52 -4.49 -11.89 -12.23
N VAL A 53 -3.67 -11.80 -11.18
CA VAL A 53 -4.16 -11.63 -9.80
C VAL A 53 -4.86 -10.29 -9.63
N ALA A 54 -4.26 -9.18 -10.13
CA ALA A 54 -4.88 -7.87 -10.08
C ALA A 54 -6.23 -7.84 -10.81
N GLU A 55 -6.29 -8.44 -12.00
CA GLU A 55 -7.52 -8.54 -12.80
C GLU A 55 -8.58 -9.43 -12.14
N THR A 56 -8.16 -10.45 -11.37
CA THR A 56 -9.10 -11.27 -10.59
C THR A 56 -9.67 -10.50 -9.39
N ILE A 57 -8.90 -9.57 -8.81
CA ILE A 57 -9.35 -8.69 -7.71
C ILE A 57 -10.31 -7.61 -8.22
N LEU A 58 -9.98 -6.96 -9.33
CA LEU A 58 -10.77 -5.93 -9.99
C LEU A 58 -10.95 -6.28 -11.47
N PRO A 59 -11.93 -7.13 -11.78
CA PRO A 59 -12.14 -7.60 -13.14
C PRO A 59 -12.77 -6.53 -14.02
N LYS A 60 -12.47 -6.60 -15.31
CA LYS A 60 -13.15 -5.84 -16.34
C LYS A 60 -14.63 -6.26 -16.41
N THR A 61 -15.51 -5.29 -16.29
CA THR A 61 -16.96 -5.46 -16.39
C THR A 61 -17.50 -4.37 -17.30
N ASN A 62 -18.50 -3.60 -16.87
CA ASN A 62 -18.91 -2.36 -17.53
C ASN A 62 -17.91 -1.22 -17.28
N THR A 63 -16.99 -1.43 -16.34
CA THR A 63 -15.87 -0.55 -16.04
C THR A 63 -14.56 -1.22 -16.42
N PRO A 64 -13.50 -0.45 -16.73
CA PRO A 64 -12.16 -0.99 -17.00
C PRO A 64 -11.66 -1.85 -15.83
N GLY A 65 -10.91 -2.90 -16.13
CA GLY A 65 -10.27 -3.76 -15.12
C GLY A 65 -8.93 -3.21 -14.63
N ALA A 66 -8.30 -3.94 -13.70
CA ALA A 66 -7.00 -3.56 -13.15
C ALA A 66 -5.89 -3.48 -14.20
N LYS A 67 -5.92 -4.36 -15.22
CA LYS A 67 -4.97 -4.34 -16.33
C LYS A 67 -5.13 -3.09 -17.19
N ASP A 68 -6.37 -2.72 -17.51
CA ASP A 68 -6.68 -1.53 -18.31
C ASP A 68 -6.23 -0.24 -17.59
N ALA A 69 -6.23 -0.25 -16.26
CA ALA A 69 -5.80 0.85 -15.40
C ALA A 69 -4.27 0.90 -15.16
N GLY A 70 -3.48 -0.01 -15.74
CA GLY A 70 -2.02 -0.04 -15.58
C GLY A 70 -1.54 -0.49 -14.20
N VAL A 71 -2.40 -1.09 -13.39
CA VAL A 71 -2.12 -1.51 -12.02
C VAL A 71 -0.88 -2.42 -11.90
N PRO A 72 -0.61 -3.39 -12.80
CA PRO A 72 0.57 -4.25 -12.65
C PRO A 72 1.89 -3.49 -12.66
N ALA A 73 2.02 -2.49 -13.54
CA ALA A 73 3.22 -1.63 -13.61
C ALA A 73 3.33 -0.74 -12.36
N PHE A 74 2.21 -0.23 -11.86
CA PHE A 74 2.16 0.53 -10.62
C PHE A 74 2.62 -0.30 -9.41
N ILE A 75 2.19 -1.56 -9.30
CA ILE A 75 2.61 -2.46 -8.22
C ILE A 75 4.12 -2.67 -8.23
N GLU A 76 4.73 -2.95 -9.40
CA GLU A 76 6.17 -3.14 -9.52
C GLU A 76 6.94 -1.88 -9.10
N MET A 77 6.51 -0.71 -9.57
CA MET A 77 7.09 0.59 -9.21
C MET A 77 6.98 0.85 -7.70
N MET A 78 5.81 0.64 -7.10
CA MET A 78 5.61 0.86 -5.66
C MET A 78 6.49 -0.06 -4.81
N LEU A 79 6.61 -1.34 -5.17
CA LEU A 79 7.47 -2.28 -4.45
C LEU A 79 8.95 -1.90 -4.57
N GLN A 80 9.37 -1.36 -5.71
CA GLN A 80 10.73 -0.89 -5.92
C GLN A 80 11.04 0.36 -5.09
N ASP A 81 10.12 1.35 -5.08
CA ASP A 81 10.41 2.68 -4.58
C ASP A 81 9.90 2.94 -3.16
N CYS A 82 8.87 2.21 -2.71
CA CYS A 82 8.14 2.56 -1.48
C CYS A 82 8.09 1.47 -0.41
N TYR A 83 8.53 0.25 -0.70
CA TYR A 83 8.42 -0.87 0.25
C TYR A 83 9.78 -1.37 0.74
N SER A 84 9.81 -1.84 1.98
CA SER A 84 11.03 -2.39 2.59
C SER A 84 11.37 -3.77 2.03
N GLN A 85 12.65 -4.17 2.12
CA GLN A 85 13.12 -5.48 1.65
C GLN A 85 12.31 -6.67 2.22
N PRO A 86 11.94 -6.71 3.52
CA PRO A 86 11.10 -7.79 4.04
C PRO A 86 9.72 -7.87 3.38
N GLU A 87 9.09 -6.72 3.08
CA GLU A 87 7.80 -6.66 2.40
C GLU A 87 7.92 -7.14 0.95
N CYS A 88 8.95 -6.71 0.24
CA CYS A 88 9.24 -7.16 -1.12
C CYS A 88 9.53 -8.67 -1.16
N ASN A 89 10.29 -9.19 -0.21
CA ASN A 89 10.57 -10.63 -0.11
C ASN A 89 9.29 -11.44 0.16
N SER A 90 8.41 -10.95 1.04
CA SER A 90 7.11 -11.57 1.29
C SER A 90 6.22 -11.56 0.06
N PHE A 91 6.22 -10.47 -0.70
CA PHE A 91 5.49 -10.36 -1.96
C PHE A 91 6.01 -11.36 -3.00
N LEU A 92 7.34 -11.41 -3.20
CA LEU A 92 7.98 -12.34 -4.13
C LEU A 92 7.74 -13.81 -3.76
N SER A 93 7.75 -14.14 -2.46
CA SER A 93 7.44 -15.50 -2.00
C SER A 93 6.04 -15.91 -2.45
N GLY A 94 5.02 -15.07 -2.24
CA GLY A 94 3.66 -15.40 -2.66
C GLY A 94 3.48 -15.47 -4.18
N VAL A 95 4.22 -14.65 -4.94
CA VAL A 95 4.23 -14.78 -6.41
C VAL A 95 4.87 -16.10 -6.86
N LYS A 96 5.97 -16.52 -6.22
CA LYS A 96 6.62 -17.82 -6.50
C LYS A 96 5.73 -19.00 -6.14
N ASP A 97 4.96 -18.92 -5.06
CA ASP A 97 4.01 -19.96 -4.69
C ASP A 97 2.91 -20.11 -5.76
N LEU A 98 2.44 -19.00 -6.33
CA LEU A 98 1.51 -19.00 -7.45
C LEU A 98 2.14 -19.54 -8.73
N GLU A 99 3.41 -19.23 -8.99
CA GLU A 99 4.18 -19.75 -10.12
C GLU A 99 4.33 -21.28 -10.01
N ALA A 100 4.65 -21.79 -8.82
CA ALA A 100 4.79 -23.22 -8.56
C ALA A 100 3.47 -24.00 -8.73
N THR A 101 2.33 -23.35 -8.55
CA THR A 101 0.99 -23.95 -8.75
C THR A 101 0.48 -23.83 -10.18
N ASP A 102 1.30 -23.34 -11.11
CA ASP A 102 0.94 -23.12 -12.52
C ASP A 102 -0.32 -22.26 -12.70
N PHE A 103 -0.40 -21.19 -11.91
CA PHE A 103 -1.56 -20.29 -11.82
C PHE A 103 -2.02 -19.74 -13.17
N LEU A 104 -1.10 -19.49 -14.09
CA LEU A 104 -1.40 -18.90 -15.40
C LEU A 104 -2.22 -19.85 -16.30
N ASN A 105 -2.05 -21.14 -16.14
CA ASN A 105 -2.76 -22.16 -16.92
C ASN A 105 -4.08 -22.60 -16.26
N MET A 106 -4.40 -22.08 -15.08
CA MET A 106 -5.66 -22.37 -14.41
C MET A 106 -6.83 -21.68 -15.09
N ASP A 107 -7.99 -22.31 -15.08
CA ASP A 107 -9.26 -21.68 -15.41
C ASP A 107 -9.63 -20.57 -14.42
N ALA A 108 -10.42 -19.58 -14.86
CA ALA A 108 -10.82 -18.41 -14.06
C ALA A 108 -11.46 -18.79 -12.71
N GLY A 109 -12.28 -19.83 -12.67
CA GLY A 109 -12.89 -20.36 -11.45
C GLY A 109 -11.83 -20.86 -10.47
N LYS A 110 -10.90 -21.68 -10.95
CA LYS A 110 -9.80 -22.24 -10.14
C LYS A 110 -8.86 -21.15 -9.63
N ARG A 111 -8.56 -20.13 -10.44
CA ARG A 111 -7.78 -18.95 -10.01
C ARG A 111 -8.45 -18.25 -8.84
N THR A 112 -9.76 -18.00 -8.95
CA THR A 112 -10.55 -17.36 -7.88
C THR A 112 -10.54 -18.18 -6.60
N GLU A 113 -10.68 -19.51 -6.69
CA GLU A 113 -10.62 -20.40 -5.52
C GLU A 113 -9.24 -20.42 -4.87
N ALA A 114 -8.16 -20.47 -5.67
CA ALA A 114 -6.79 -20.40 -5.17
C ALA A 114 -6.55 -19.10 -4.41
N LEU A 115 -6.97 -17.95 -4.95
CA LEU A 115 -6.84 -16.67 -4.30
C LEU A 115 -7.69 -16.54 -3.03
N LYS A 116 -8.89 -17.13 -2.99
CA LYS A 116 -9.72 -17.20 -1.77
C LYS A 116 -9.04 -17.99 -0.65
N LYS A 117 -8.32 -19.07 -0.96
CA LYS A 117 -7.53 -19.83 0.02
C LYS A 117 -6.41 -18.97 0.60
N ILE A 118 -5.63 -18.30 -0.25
CA ILE A 118 -4.56 -17.39 0.17
C ILE A 118 -5.12 -16.25 1.04
N GLN A 119 -6.28 -15.71 0.67
CA GLN A 119 -6.98 -14.68 1.46
C GLN A 119 -7.37 -15.21 2.85
N ALA A 120 -7.89 -16.43 2.93
CA ALA A 120 -8.28 -17.04 4.20
C ALA A 120 -7.07 -17.29 5.12
N GLU A 121 -5.94 -17.68 4.55
CA GLU A 121 -4.68 -17.88 5.27
C GLU A 121 -4.11 -16.54 5.76
N SER A 122 -4.15 -15.52 4.92
CA SER A 122 -3.64 -14.19 5.29
C SER A 122 -4.41 -13.55 6.46
N LYS A 123 -5.69 -13.87 6.63
CA LYS A 123 -6.50 -13.43 7.79
C LYS A 123 -6.07 -14.02 9.12
N LYS A 124 -5.34 -15.13 9.11
CA LYS A 124 -4.81 -15.79 10.32
C LYS A 124 -3.51 -15.15 10.80
N LEU A 125 -2.87 -14.35 9.94
CA LEU A 125 -1.63 -13.66 10.28
C LEU A 125 -1.89 -12.50 11.23
N SER A 126 -0.92 -12.22 12.09
CA SER A 126 -0.99 -11.07 13.01
C SER A 126 -1.14 -9.76 12.25
N TYR A 127 -1.88 -8.82 12.83
CA TYR A 127 -2.02 -7.48 12.27
C TYR A 127 -0.63 -6.81 12.13
N GLY A 128 -0.34 -6.28 10.95
CA GLY A 128 0.95 -5.64 10.66
C GLY A 128 2.00 -6.56 10.04
N SER A 129 1.80 -7.89 10.04
CA SER A 129 2.72 -8.78 9.33
C SER A 129 2.64 -8.56 7.82
N PRO A 130 3.79 -8.41 7.12
CA PRO A 130 3.80 -8.33 5.67
C PRO A 130 3.29 -9.68 5.11
N SER A 131 2.26 -9.63 4.29
CA SER A 131 1.77 -10.81 3.57
C SER A 131 1.54 -10.46 2.11
N PHE A 132 1.83 -11.41 1.23
CA PHE A 132 1.60 -11.26 -0.20
C PHE A 132 0.18 -10.75 -0.51
N TRP A 133 -0.85 -11.42 0.04
CA TRP A 133 -2.24 -11.09 -0.26
C TRP A 133 -2.63 -9.68 0.16
N ARG A 134 -2.17 -9.26 1.34
CA ARG A 134 -2.46 -7.90 1.85
C ARG A 134 -1.84 -6.85 0.95
N LEU A 135 -0.54 -7.00 0.63
CA LEU A 135 0.17 -6.08 -0.25
C LEU A 135 -0.45 -6.05 -1.65
N MET A 136 -0.73 -7.23 -2.20
CA MET A 136 -1.33 -7.37 -3.53
C MET A 136 -2.69 -6.67 -3.61
N LYS A 137 -3.57 -6.89 -2.62
CA LYS A 137 -4.89 -6.28 -2.58
C LYS A 137 -4.81 -4.77 -2.38
N GLU A 138 -4.00 -4.33 -1.42
CA GLU A 138 -3.81 -2.91 -1.10
C GLU A 138 -3.29 -2.14 -2.32
N LEU A 139 -2.22 -2.64 -2.95
CA LEU A 139 -1.62 -2.02 -4.13
C LEU A 139 -2.54 -2.06 -5.35
N THR A 140 -3.33 -3.13 -5.52
CA THR A 140 -4.32 -3.20 -6.60
C THR A 140 -5.40 -2.13 -6.43
N LEU A 141 -5.96 -1.98 -5.23
CA LEU A 141 -6.97 -0.97 -4.95
C LEU A 141 -6.38 0.44 -5.07
N LEU A 142 -5.20 0.67 -4.48
CA LEU A 142 -4.53 1.96 -4.54
C LEU A 142 -4.25 2.34 -6.00
N GLY A 143 -3.59 1.46 -6.78
CA GLY A 143 -3.26 1.72 -8.17
C GLY A 143 -4.47 1.96 -9.05
N TYR A 144 -5.57 1.23 -8.82
CA TYR A 144 -6.80 1.43 -9.58
C TYR A 144 -7.45 2.78 -9.27
N TYR A 145 -7.71 3.08 -7.99
CA TYR A 145 -8.44 4.29 -7.58
C TYR A 145 -7.60 5.57 -7.63
N THR A 146 -6.30 5.48 -7.88
CA THR A 146 -5.44 6.64 -8.17
C THR A 146 -5.11 6.77 -9.66
N SER A 147 -5.46 5.80 -10.49
CA SER A 147 -5.31 5.90 -11.94
C SER A 147 -6.39 6.78 -12.57
N GLU A 148 -6.07 7.47 -13.64
CA GLU A 148 -7.04 8.27 -14.40
C GLU A 148 -8.24 7.42 -14.86
N VAL A 149 -7.96 6.20 -15.32
CA VAL A 149 -8.97 5.25 -15.80
C VAL A 149 -9.92 4.84 -14.68
N GLY A 150 -9.38 4.46 -13.53
CA GLY A 150 -10.16 4.04 -12.38
C GLY A 150 -10.97 5.18 -11.73
N ILE A 151 -10.38 6.37 -11.63
CA ILE A 151 -11.08 7.57 -11.14
C ILE A 151 -12.27 7.90 -12.03
N LYS A 152 -12.08 8.02 -13.35
CA LYS A 152 -13.16 8.33 -14.30
C LYS A 152 -14.28 7.27 -14.30
N ALA A 153 -13.91 6.00 -14.11
CA ALA A 153 -14.88 4.92 -14.05
C ALA A 153 -15.71 4.92 -12.75
N SER A 154 -15.07 5.23 -11.62
CA SER A 154 -15.65 5.06 -10.29
C SER A 154 -16.25 6.33 -9.69
N PHE A 155 -15.72 7.50 -10.05
CA PHE A 155 -16.05 8.78 -9.45
C PHE A 155 -16.50 9.79 -10.50
N GLU A 156 -17.12 10.87 -10.03
CA GLU A 156 -17.38 12.07 -10.81
C GLU A 156 -16.32 13.11 -10.46
N TYR A 157 -15.49 13.47 -11.44
CA TYR A 157 -14.41 14.43 -11.23
C TYR A 157 -14.95 15.86 -11.25
N ALA A 158 -14.81 16.57 -10.15
CA ALA A 158 -15.20 17.96 -10.00
C ALA A 158 -13.98 18.83 -9.63
N PRO A 159 -13.27 19.41 -10.62
CA PRO A 159 -12.03 20.15 -10.37
C PRO A 159 -12.21 21.36 -9.46
N ILE A 160 -13.40 21.94 -9.45
CA ILE A 160 -13.77 23.05 -8.59
C ILE A 160 -15.05 22.64 -7.86
N PRO A 161 -14.94 22.16 -6.61
CA PRO A 161 -16.12 21.87 -5.82
C PRO A 161 -16.87 23.17 -5.55
N GLY A 162 -18.19 23.14 -5.72
CA GLY A 162 -19.06 24.28 -5.42
C GLY A 162 -19.20 24.52 -3.92
N LYS A 163 -20.37 24.98 -3.48
CA LYS A 163 -20.66 25.16 -2.06
C LYS A 163 -20.75 23.81 -1.35
N LEU A 164 -20.24 23.77 -0.10
CA LEU A 164 -20.45 22.65 0.79
C LEU A 164 -21.91 22.69 1.28
N GLU A 165 -22.73 21.78 0.78
CA GLU A 165 -24.14 21.67 1.13
C GLU A 165 -24.47 20.25 1.58
N ASN A 166 -25.33 20.11 2.58
CA ASN A 166 -25.87 18.82 2.98
C ASN A 166 -26.96 18.40 2.01
N ILE A 167 -26.60 17.59 1.02
CA ILE A 167 -27.53 17.05 0.03
C ILE A 167 -27.77 15.56 0.27
N LYS A 168 -28.99 15.10 -0.05
CA LYS A 168 -29.27 13.66 -0.07
C LYS A 168 -28.65 13.05 -1.33
N ILE A 169 -27.90 11.96 -1.16
CA ILE A 169 -27.33 11.22 -2.29
C ILE A 169 -28.48 10.62 -3.11
N LYS A 170 -28.45 10.87 -4.41
CA LYS A 170 -29.42 10.28 -5.36
C LYS A 170 -29.07 8.81 -5.62
N PRO A 171 -30.06 7.95 -5.92
CA PRO A 171 -29.76 6.59 -6.38
C PRO A 171 -28.79 6.61 -7.57
N ASN A 172 -27.75 5.76 -7.52
CA ASN A 172 -26.71 5.64 -8.54
C ASN A 172 -25.81 6.89 -8.74
N GLN A 173 -25.84 7.84 -7.83
CA GLN A 173 -24.93 8.98 -7.87
C GLN A 173 -23.50 8.51 -7.51
N LYS A 174 -22.53 8.83 -8.39
CA LYS A 174 -21.12 8.62 -8.09
C LYS A 174 -20.65 9.62 -7.02
N SER A 175 -19.68 9.19 -6.21
CA SER A 175 -18.99 10.12 -5.29
C SER A 175 -18.11 11.08 -6.09
N TYR A 176 -18.01 12.32 -5.60
CA TYR A 176 -17.13 13.32 -6.21
C TYR A 176 -15.68 13.09 -5.77
N VAL A 177 -14.76 13.39 -6.71
CA VAL A 177 -13.32 13.46 -6.48
C VAL A 177 -12.83 14.82 -7.00
N TYR A 178 -11.92 15.46 -6.26
CA TYR A 178 -11.40 16.80 -6.53
C TYR A 178 -9.94 16.75 -6.98
#